data_74bb231d3bec14affd5c3d6e74ecaea9
#
_entry.id   74bb231d3bec14affd5c3d6e74ecaea9
#
_cell.length_a   1.000
_cell.length_b   1.000
_cell.length_c   1.000
_cell.angle_alpha   90.00
_cell.angle_beta   90.00
_cell.angle_gamma   90.00
#
_symmetry.space_group_name_H-M   'P 1'
#
loop_
_entity.id
_entity.type
_entity.pdbx_description
1 polymer ?
#
loop_
_entity_poly.entity_id
_entity_poly.type
_entity_poly.pdbx_seq_one_letter_code
_entity_poly.pdbx_strand_id
1 'polypeptide(L)'
;MEKRISGHTGLLALIGSPVGHSGSPAMYNYSFEKLGLDYAYVAFDIKEDKVKDAIAAMKTFNMRGCNVTMPDKVEAAKYMDELSPAAQIIGAINTIVNDNGKLTGHITDGDGFVHNLKDHGIDIKGKKITVAGGGGAATAIQVQCALDGAREITIFNKNDAFFERTLQTAEKIKKAVPDCVVNVYDIDDTAKMTEEIQSSDIFANATIVGMKP
;
A
#
# COMPACT_ATOMS: atom_id res chain seq x y z
N MET A 1 19.62 -1.48 -34.88
CA MET A 1 19.36 -0.68 -33.69
C MET A 1 17.98 -1.08 -33.21
N GLU A 2 17.89 -1.89 -32.17
CA GLU A 2 16.59 -2.25 -31.57
C GLU A 2 15.87 -0.98 -31.12
N LYS A 3 14.67 -0.75 -31.64
CA LYS A 3 13.83 0.39 -31.24
C LYS A 3 13.25 0.11 -29.85
N ARG A 4 13.98 0.50 -28.82
CA ARG A 4 13.50 0.34 -27.44
C ARG A 4 12.25 1.17 -27.14
N ILE A 5 12.12 2.36 -27.76
CA ILE A 5 10.99 3.27 -27.59
C ILE A 5 10.52 3.73 -28.97
N SER A 6 9.22 3.67 -29.20
CA SER A 6 8.56 4.09 -30.45
C SER A 6 7.26 4.86 -30.14
N GLY A 7 6.55 5.30 -31.19
CA GLY A 7 5.22 5.92 -31.01
C GLY A 7 4.13 4.95 -30.52
N HIS A 8 4.43 3.67 -30.42
CA HIS A 8 3.51 2.64 -29.89
C HIS A 8 3.80 2.28 -28.42
N THR A 9 4.97 2.70 -27.90
CA THR A 9 5.38 2.36 -26.53
C THR A 9 4.42 2.96 -25.51
N GLY A 10 3.82 2.12 -24.67
CA GLY A 10 2.96 2.55 -23.58
C GLY A 10 3.74 3.24 -22.47
N LEU A 11 3.11 4.23 -21.81
CA LEU A 11 3.72 4.96 -20.70
C LEU A 11 3.12 4.53 -19.37
N LEU A 12 3.99 4.26 -18.39
CA LEU A 12 3.71 4.08 -16.99
C LEU A 12 4.59 5.02 -16.16
N ALA A 13 4.18 5.38 -14.97
CA ALA A 13 4.92 6.33 -14.16
C ALA A 13 4.84 6.08 -12.65
N LEU A 14 5.74 6.76 -11.92
CA LEU A 14 5.61 7.06 -10.50
C LEU A 14 5.37 8.56 -10.35
N ILE A 15 4.40 8.94 -9.53
CA ILE A 15 4.21 10.32 -9.06
C ILE A 15 4.39 10.42 -7.55
N GLY A 16 4.87 11.56 -7.08
CA GLY A 16 5.14 11.88 -5.67
C GLY A 16 6.28 12.90 -5.55
N SER A 17 6.67 13.27 -4.36
CA SER A 17 7.75 14.26 -4.15
C SER A 17 8.47 14.04 -2.80
N PRO A 18 9.81 13.92 -2.78
CA PRO A 18 10.71 13.79 -3.93
C PRO A 18 10.76 12.34 -4.48
N VAL A 19 10.94 12.16 -5.77
CA VAL A 19 11.02 10.83 -6.42
C VAL A 19 12.35 10.51 -7.08
N GLY A 20 13.30 11.45 -7.07
CA GLY A 20 14.60 11.29 -7.75
C GLY A 20 15.46 10.12 -7.25
N HIS A 21 15.22 9.63 -6.03
CA HIS A 21 15.92 8.50 -5.43
C HIS A 21 15.23 7.15 -5.68
N SER A 22 14.08 7.14 -6.37
CA SER A 22 13.29 5.92 -6.56
C SER A 22 13.99 4.92 -7.49
N GLY A 23 14.07 3.68 -7.05
CA GLY A 23 14.52 2.54 -7.86
C GLY A 23 13.46 2.00 -8.84
N SER A 24 12.21 2.47 -8.75
CA SER A 24 11.10 1.95 -9.56
C SER A 24 11.36 2.06 -11.07
N PRO A 25 11.87 3.18 -11.63
CA PRO A 25 12.14 3.27 -13.06
C PRO A 25 13.14 2.22 -13.55
N ALA A 26 14.22 1.98 -12.79
CA ALA A 26 15.22 0.96 -13.16
C ALA A 26 14.62 -0.44 -13.12
N MET A 27 13.88 -0.77 -12.05
CA MET A 27 13.24 -2.07 -11.85
C MET A 27 12.21 -2.38 -12.95
N TYR A 28 11.26 -1.47 -13.18
CA TYR A 28 10.19 -1.71 -14.16
C TYR A 28 10.71 -1.77 -15.58
N ASN A 29 11.60 -0.85 -15.99
CA ASN A 29 12.14 -0.86 -17.36
C ASN A 29 12.98 -2.11 -17.63
N TYR A 30 13.73 -2.61 -16.63
CA TYR A 30 14.42 -3.89 -16.73
C TYR A 30 13.43 -5.06 -16.91
N SER A 31 12.35 -5.07 -16.12
CA SER A 31 11.32 -6.10 -16.20
C SER A 31 10.59 -6.10 -17.54
N PHE A 32 10.26 -4.91 -18.07
CA PHE A 32 9.63 -4.79 -19.39
C PHE A 32 10.51 -5.33 -20.50
N GLU A 33 11.80 -5.02 -20.46
CA GLU A 33 12.77 -5.57 -21.43
C GLU A 33 12.83 -7.11 -21.34
N LYS A 34 12.92 -7.69 -20.14
CA LYS A 34 12.98 -9.14 -19.93
C LYS A 34 11.72 -9.88 -20.36
N LEU A 35 10.56 -9.24 -20.17
CA LEU A 35 9.25 -9.80 -20.51
C LEU A 35 8.81 -9.49 -21.96
N GLY A 36 9.59 -8.70 -22.71
CA GLY A 36 9.23 -8.30 -24.08
C GLY A 36 8.02 -7.36 -24.12
N LEU A 37 7.79 -6.57 -23.07
CA LEU A 37 6.68 -5.64 -22.99
C LEU A 37 7.07 -4.26 -23.53
N ASP A 38 6.27 -3.71 -24.45
CA ASP A 38 6.51 -2.39 -25.04
C ASP A 38 5.97 -1.27 -24.14
N TYR A 39 6.64 -1.07 -23.00
CA TYR A 39 6.37 -0.01 -22.03
C TYR A 39 7.62 0.75 -21.65
N ALA A 40 7.45 2.01 -21.31
CA ALA A 40 8.44 2.83 -20.62
C ALA A 40 7.89 3.28 -19.26
N TYR A 41 8.75 3.26 -18.25
CA TYR A 41 8.43 3.73 -16.90
C TYR A 41 9.34 4.90 -16.52
N VAL A 42 8.73 5.98 -16.06
CA VAL A 42 9.43 7.20 -15.62
C VAL A 42 8.93 7.66 -14.26
N ALA A 43 9.66 8.56 -13.62
CA ALA A 43 9.22 9.17 -12.36
C ALA A 43 9.02 10.67 -12.57
N PHE A 44 7.92 11.21 -12.07
CA PHE A 44 7.59 12.63 -12.09
C PHE A 44 7.52 13.17 -10.67
N ASP A 45 8.33 14.19 -10.39
CA ASP A 45 8.30 14.92 -9.13
C ASP A 45 7.07 15.85 -9.15
N ILE A 46 5.99 15.39 -8.51
CA ILE A 46 4.70 16.07 -8.47
C ILE A 46 4.43 16.47 -7.03
N LYS A 47 4.11 17.73 -6.80
CA LYS A 47 3.67 18.24 -5.50
C LYS A 47 2.17 18.03 -5.34
N GLU A 48 1.72 17.94 -4.08
CA GLU A 48 0.34 17.62 -3.71
C GLU A 48 -0.71 18.53 -4.40
N ASP A 49 -0.41 19.83 -4.55
CA ASP A 49 -1.27 20.80 -5.25
C ASP A 49 -1.43 20.54 -6.75
N LYS A 50 -0.60 19.65 -7.33
CA LYS A 50 -0.58 19.29 -8.77
C LYS A 50 -1.09 17.88 -9.06
N VAL A 51 -1.47 17.11 -8.05
CA VAL A 51 -1.94 15.73 -8.22
C VAL A 51 -3.14 15.65 -9.17
N LYS A 52 -4.12 16.57 -9.04
CA LYS A 52 -5.28 16.62 -9.94
C LYS A 52 -4.88 16.79 -11.41
N ASP A 53 -3.95 17.70 -11.68
CA ASP A 53 -3.47 17.97 -13.04
C ASP A 53 -2.71 16.77 -13.60
N ALA A 54 -1.90 16.09 -12.76
CA ALA A 54 -1.16 14.89 -13.13
C ALA A 54 -2.10 13.73 -13.49
N ILE A 55 -3.19 13.52 -12.72
CA ILE A 55 -4.20 12.49 -13.02
C ILE A 55 -4.96 12.81 -14.30
N ALA A 56 -5.29 14.08 -14.55
CA ALA A 56 -5.90 14.49 -15.80
C ALA A 56 -4.98 14.26 -17.01
N ALA A 57 -3.67 14.57 -16.87
CA ALA A 57 -2.66 14.30 -17.87
C ALA A 57 -2.51 12.80 -18.15
N MET A 58 -2.58 11.94 -17.11
CA MET A 58 -2.56 10.49 -17.24
C MET A 58 -3.67 9.98 -18.16
N LYS A 59 -4.91 10.48 -18.00
CA LYS A 59 -6.03 10.17 -18.92
C LYS A 59 -5.76 10.70 -20.33
N THR A 60 -5.29 11.93 -20.46
CA THR A 60 -5.01 12.59 -21.75
C THR A 60 -3.93 11.86 -22.55
N PHE A 61 -2.87 11.39 -21.90
CA PHE A 61 -1.78 10.64 -22.53
C PHE A 61 -2.08 9.15 -22.69
N ASN A 62 -3.29 8.72 -22.31
CA ASN A 62 -3.70 7.32 -22.32
C ASN A 62 -2.68 6.40 -21.63
N MET A 63 -2.14 6.86 -20.50
CA MET A 63 -1.23 6.04 -19.70
C MET A 63 -1.99 4.84 -19.15
N ARG A 64 -1.36 3.64 -19.19
CA ARG A 64 -1.98 2.41 -18.71
C ARG A 64 -2.15 2.39 -17.21
N GLY A 65 -1.32 3.10 -16.48
CA GLY A 65 -1.36 3.19 -15.03
C GLY A 65 -0.24 4.06 -14.47
N CYS A 66 -0.28 4.21 -13.16
CA CYS A 66 0.68 5.02 -12.43
C CYS A 66 0.84 4.51 -11.01
N ASN A 67 2.06 4.48 -10.48
CA ASN A 67 2.25 4.35 -9.04
C ASN A 67 2.22 5.73 -8.37
N VAL A 68 1.80 5.74 -7.11
CA VAL A 68 1.72 6.96 -6.29
C VAL A 68 2.51 6.74 -5.01
N THR A 69 3.42 7.67 -4.69
CA THR A 69 4.16 7.67 -3.42
C THR A 69 3.83 8.91 -2.59
N MET A 70 4.50 9.04 -1.45
CA MET A 70 4.28 10.22 -0.58
C MET A 70 4.68 11.53 -1.29
N PRO A 71 3.97 12.63 -0.96
CA PRO A 71 2.85 12.75 -0.03
C PRO A 71 1.48 12.41 -0.66
N ASP A 72 1.41 12.11 -1.93
CA ASP A 72 0.26 12.20 -2.81
C ASP A 72 -0.79 11.08 -2.66
N LYS A 73 -0.50 10.00 -1.89
CA LYS A 73 -1.34 8.79 -1.79
C LYS A 73 -2.79 9.06 -1.38
N VAL A 74 -3.01 10.00 -0.46
CA VAL A 74 -4.36 10.37 0.03
C VAL A 74 -5.06 11.30 -0.96
N GLU A 75 -4.34 12.28 -1.49
CA GLU A 75 -4.91 13.23 -2.44
C GLU A 75 -5.31 12.53 -3.74
N ALA A 76 -4.47 11.64 -4.25
CA ALA A 76 -4.73 10.89 -5.49
C ALA A 76 -6.01 10.02 -5.38
N ALA A 77 -6.30 9.46 -4.22
CA ALA A 77 -7.50 8.64 -4.01
C ALA A 77 -8.81 9.39 -4.31
N LYS A 78 -8.83 10.72 -4.13
CA LYS A 78 -10.01 11.55 -4.36
C LYS A 78 -10.42 11.67 -5.84
N TYR A 79 -9.53 11.36 -6.75
CA TYR A 79 -9.73 11.50 -8.20
C TYR A 79 -9.93 10.17 -8.93
N MET A 80 -10.11 9.08 -8.18
CA MET A 80 -10.38 7.77 -8.74
C MET A 80 -11.88 7.58 -9.01
N ASP A 81 -12.19 6.88 -10.10
CA ASP A 81 -13.57 6.50 -10.42
C ASP A 81 -14.02 5.34 -9.50
N GLU A 82 -13.07 4.48 -9.10
CA GLU A 82 -13.28 3.39 -8.15
C GLU A 82 -12.05 3.20 -7.24
N LEU A 83 -12.28 2.62 -6.08
CA LEU A 83 -11.23 2.22 -5.14
C LEU A 83 -11.37 0.73 -4.82
N SER A 84 -10.24 0.03 -4.72
CA SER A 84 -10.22 -1.34 -4.18
C SER A 84 -10.71 -1.37 -2.73
N PRO A 85 -11.18 -2.51 -2.21
CA PRO A 85 -11.66 -2.62 -0.83
C PRO A 85 -10.64 -2.10 0.21
N ALA A 86 -9.37 -2.48 0.07
CA ALA A 86 -8.32 -1.99 0.96
C ALA A 86 -8.14 -0.45 0.85
N ALA A 87 -8.13 0.09 -0.38
CA ALA A 87 -8.01 1.53 -0.60
C ALA A 87 -9.21 2.32 -0.03
N GLN A 88 -10.42 1.77 -0.08
CA GLN A 88 -11.61 2.37 0.54
C GLN A 88 -11.50 2.47 2.06
N ILE A 89 -11.05 1.40 2.71
CA ILE A 89 -10.88 1.36 4.17
C ILE A 89 -9.80 2.34 4.60
N ILE A 90 -8.66 2.35 3.90
CA ILE A 90 -7.47 3.15 4.24
C ILE A 90 -7.68 4.64 3.87
N GLY A 91 -8.34 4.91 2.73
CA GLY A 91 -8.49 6.26 2.18
C GLY A 91 -7.23 6.75 1.47
N ALA A 92 -6.40 5.84 0.95
CA ALA A 92 -5.16 6.15 0.23
C ALA A 92 -4.89 5.09 -0.84
N ILE A 93 -4.12 5.47 -1.87
CA ILE A 93 -3.71 4.58 -2.96
C ILE A 93 -2.21 4.67 -3.21
N ASN A 94 -1.62 3.60 -3.72
CA ASN A 94 -0.24 3.61 -4.24
C ASN A 94 -0.16 3.18 -5.71
N THR A 95 -1.26 2.74 -6.29
CA THR A 95 -1.32 2.25 -7.67
C THR A 95 -2.63 2.67 -8.31
N ILE A 96 -2.55 3.22 -9.51
CA ILE A 96 -3.68 3.59 -10.36
C ILE A 96 -3.66 2.71 -11.59
N VAL A 97 -4.78 2.06 -11.88
CA VAL A 97 -5.01 1.35 -13.14
C VAL A 97 -5.97 2.17 -14.00
N ASN A 98 -5.61 2.35 -15.26
CA ASN A 98 -6.45 3.04 -16.24
C ASN A 98 -6.97 2.03 -17.27
N ASP A 99 -8.25 1.71 -17.17
CA ASP A 99 -8.94 0.87 -18.13
C ASP A 99 -9.82 1.75 -19.04
N ASN A 100 -9.24 2.20 -20.16
CA ASN A 100 -9.92 3.02 -21.18
C ASN A 100 -10.57 4.28 -20.60
N GLY A 101 -9.87 4.99 -19.72
CA GLY A 101 -10.34 6.22 -19.09
C GLY A 101 -11.01 6.05 -17.73
N LYS A 102 -11.38 4.82 -17.34
CA LYS A 102 -11.83 4.50 -15.99
C LYS A 102 -10.64 4.25 -15.08
N LEU A 103 -10.49 5.04 -14.05
CA LEU A 103 -9.39 4.92 -13.08
C LEU A 103 -9.80 4.16 -11.84
N THR A 104 -9.10 3.08 -11.55
CA THR A 104 -9.25 2.33 -10.30
C THR A 104 -8.01 2.50 -9.45
N GLY A 105 -8.21 2.97 -8.20
CA GLY A 105 -7.14 3.14 -7.22
C GLY A 105 -6.99 1.92 -6.32
N HIS A 106 -5.74 1.47 -6.15
CA HIS A 106 -5.37 0.35 -5.30
C HIS A 106 -4.34 0.77 -4.27
N ILE A 107 -4.27 0.02 -3.16
CA ILE A 107 -3.15 0.04 -2.24
C ILE A 107 -2.64 -1.38 -2.09
N THR A 108 -1.43 -1.61 -2.57
CA THR A 108 -0.87 -2.96 -2.79
C THR A 108 0.21 -3.33 -1.77
N ASP A 109 0.52 -2.44 -0.81
CA ASP A 109 1.55 -2.70 0.20
C ASP A 109 1.18 -3.91 1.08
N GLY A 110 -0.10 -3.99 1.52
CA GLY A 110 -0.61 -5.10 2.31
C GLY A 110 -0.76 -6.39 1.50
N ASP A 111 -1.21 -6.28 0.26
CA ASP A 111 -1.32 -7.40 -0.68
C ASP A 111 0.06 -8.05 -0.92
N GLY A 112 1.09 -7.22 -1.14
CA GLY A 112 2.47 -7.69 -1.26
C GLY A 112 2.96 -8.43 0.00
N PHE A 113 2.59 -7.96 1.19
CA PHE A 113 2.91 -8.65 2.45
C PHE A 113 2.26 -10.03 2.53
N VAL A 114 0.95 -10.12 2.25
CA VAL A 114 0.22 -11.39 2.32
C VAL A 114 0.70 -12.36 1.25
N HIS A 115 0.96 -11.90 0.03
CA HIS A 115 1.54 -12.74 -1.03
C HIS A 115 2.92 -13.27 -0.64
N ASN A 116 3.78 -12.44 -0.04
CA ASN A 116 5.08 -12.90 0.44
C ASN A 116 4.96 -14.00 1.50
N LEU A 117 4.02 -13.88 2.44
CA LEU A 117 3.75 -14.95 3.42
C LEU A 117 3.32 -16.24 2.71
N LYS A 118 2.42 -16.15 1.75
CA LYS A 118 1.90 -17.29 0.99
C LYS A 118 3.00 -17.99 0.18
N ASP A 119 3.90 -17.24 -0.43
CA ASP A 119 5.05 -17.78 -1.17
C ASP A 119 6.00 -18.57 -0.25
N HIS A 120 5.99 -18.26 1.05
CA HIS A 120 6.72 -19.00 2.09
C HIS A 120 5.86 -20.05 2.82
N GLY A 121 4.69 -20.39 2.28
CA GLY A 121 3.82 -21.44 2.82
C GLY A 121 2.99 -21.03 4.02
N ILE A 122 2.86 -19.73 4.30
CA ILE A 122 2.08 -19.19 5.41
C ILE A 122 0.76 -18.61 4.88
N ASP A 123 -0.37 -19.24 5.21
CA ASP A 123 -1.70 -18.72 4.93
C ASP A 123 -2.20 -17.87 6.11
N ILE A 124 -2.66 -16.66 5.81
CA ILE A 124 -3.19 -15.73 6.81
C ILE A 124 -4.61 -16.10 7.29
N LYS A 125 -5.34 -16.88 6.52
CA LYS A 125 -6.73 -17.24 6.81
C LYS A 125 -6.87 -17.97 8.14
N GLY A 126 -7.74 -17.45 9.00
CA GLY A 126 -7.99 -17.99 10.36
C GLY A 126 -6.85 -17.75 11.35
N LYS A 127 -5.81 -17.02 10.97
CA LYS A 127 -4.65 -16.73 11.82
C LYS A 127 -4.87 -15.54 12.73
N LYS A 128 -4.16 -15.55 13.86
CA LYS A 128 -3.95 -14.36 14.70
C LYS A 128 -2.64 -13.70 14.29
N ILE A 129 -2.68 -12.40 14.03
CA ILE A 129 -1.49 -11.61 13.74
C ILE A 129 -1.35 -10.46 14.73
N THR A 130 -0.14 -10.28 15.27
CA THR A 130 0.23 -9.09 16.04
C THR A 130 1.09 -8.18 15.16
N VAL A 131 0.68 -6.91 15.05
CA VAL A 131 1.37 -5.90 14.22
C VAL A 131 1.87 -4.78 15.12
N ALA A 132 3.17 -4.54 15.12
CA ALA A 132 3.75 -3.36 15.75
C ALA A 132 3.83 -2.22 14.74
N GLY A 133 3.17 -1.10 15.04
CA GLY A 133 3.11 0.11 14.23
C GLY A 133 1.70 0.50 13.80
N GLY A 134 1.49 1.83 13.61
CA GLY A 134 0.26 2.46 13.13
C GLY A 134 0.48 3.35 11.90
N GLY A 135 1.66 3.27 11.27
CA GLY A 135 1.99 4.02 10.06
C GLY A 135 1.36 3.44 8.79
N GLY A 136 1.64 4.04 7.63
CA GLY A 136 1.03 3.65 6.36
C GLY A 136 1.23 2.18 5.98
N ALA A 137 2.45 1.65 6.13
CA ALA A 137 2.74 0.25 5.87
C ALA A 137 2.00 -0.68 6.85
N ALA A 138 2.03 -0.36 8.15
CA ALA A 138 1.30 -1.11 9.18
C ALA A 138 -0.20 -1.16 8.89
N THR A 139 -0.80 -0.01 8.57
CA THR A 139 -2.22 0.09 8.22
C THR A 139 -2.57 -0.77 7.00
N ALA A 140 -1.73 -0.77 5.98
CA ALA A 140 -1.94 -1.61 4.79
C ALA A 140 -1.91 -3.11 5.12
N ILE A 141 -0.93 -3.55 5.94
CA ILE A 141 -0.84 -4.93 6.42
C ILE A 141 -2.08 -5.31 7.23
N GLN A 142 -2.49 -4.47 8.20
CA GLN A 142 -3.65 -4.72 9.06
C GLN A 142 -4.93 -4.89 8.24
N VAL A 143 -5.20 -3.98 7.32
CA VAL A 143 -6.39 -3.99 6.48
C VAL A 143 -6.39 -5.21 5.55
N GLN A 144 -5.28 -5.50 4.89
CA GLN A 144 -5.22 -6.63 3.96
C GLN A 144 -5.35 -7.97 4.68
N CYS A 145 -4.67 -8.15 5.82
CA CYS A 145 -4.81 -9.37 6.61
C CYS A 145 -6.27 -9.61 7.05
N ALA A 146 -7.01 -8.56 7.42
CA ALA A 146 -8.43 -8.69 7.75
C ALA A 146 -9.25 -9.11 6.52
N LEU A 147 -9.04 -8.46 5.37
CA LEU A 147 -9.74 -8.78 4.12
C LEU A 147 -9.47 -10.22 3.65
N ASP A 148 -8.26 -10.74 3.89
CA ASP A 148 -7.88 -12.09 3.50
C ASP A 148 -8.21 -13.15 4.57
N GLY A 149 -8.98 -12.76 5.59
CA GLY A 149 -9.61 -13.67 6.53
C GLY A 149 -8.78 -14.02 7.76
N ALA A 150 -7.88 -13.14 8.21
CA ALA A 150 -7.33 -13.23 9.55
C ALA A 150 -8.46 -13.24 10.59
N ARG A 151 -8.40 -14.13 11.60
CA ARG A 151 -9.42 -14.17 12.65
C ARG A 151 -9.26 -13.06 13.68
N GLU A 152 -8.02 -12.63 13.90
CA GLU A 152 -7.68 -11.62 14.91
C GLU A 152 -6.44 -10.83 14.51
N ILE A 153 -6.52 -9.51 14.71
CA ILE A 153 -5.42 -8.58 14.50
C ILE A 153 -5.23 -7.78 15.79
N THR A 154 -4.07 -7.91 16.40
CA THR A 154 -3.66 -7.10 17.54
C THR A 154 -2.64 -6.06 17.09
N ILE A 155 -2.94 -4.79 17.33
CA ILE A 155 -2.14 -3.65 16.88
C ILE A 155 -1.49 -3.00 18.10
N PHE A 156 -0.17 -2.85 18.04
CA PHE A 156 0.59 -2.07 19.01
C PHE A 156 1.11 -0.79 18.36
N ASN A 157 0.69 0.35 18.86
CA ASN A 157 1.19 1.65 18.43
C ASN A 157 1.53 2.52 19.63
N LYS A 158 2.42 3.50 19.43
CA LYS A 158 2.76 4.46 20.47
C LYS A 158 1.55 5.34 20.77
N ASN A 159 1.28 5.54 22.06
CA ASN A 159 0.18 6.40 22.52
C ASN A 159 0.59 7.89 22.40
N ASP A 160 0.67 8.35 21.17
CA ASP A 160 0.96 9.72 20.79
C ASP A 160 -0.16 10.31 19.91
N ALA A 161 0.11 11.42 19.23
CA ALA A 161 -0.86 12.10 18.37
C ALA A 161 -1.38 11.22 17.21
N PHE A 162 -0.72 10.11 16.87
CA PHE A 162 -1.13 9.19 15.82
C PHE A 162 -1.94 7.99 16.35
N PHE A 163 -2.04 7.81 17.66
CA PHE A 163 -2.76 6.69 18.27
C PHE A 163 -4.26 6.70 17.90
N GLU A 164 -4.87 7.88 17.97
CA GLU A 164 -6.27 8.06 17.58
C GLU A 164 -6.54 7.61 16.13
N ARG A 165 -5.61 7.87 15.21
CA ARG A 165 -5.71 7.40 13.83
C ARG A 165 -5.68 5.86 13.75
N THR A 166 -4.89 5.22 14.61
CA THR A 166 -4.84 3.75 14.70
C THR A 166 -6.17 3.18 15.20
N LEU A 167 -6.78 3.80 16.21
CA LEU A 167 -8.12 3.43 16.69
C LEU A 167 -9.17 3.58 15.59
N GLN A 168 -9.18 4.69 14.87
CA GLN A 168 -10.09 4.91 13.75
C GLN A 168 -9.91 3.87 12.63
N THR A 169 -8.67 3.46 12.35
CA THR A 169 -8.39 2.38 11.39
C THR A 169 -8.95 1.05 11.89
N ALA A 170 -8.75 0.71 13.16
CA ALA A 170 -9.31 -0.50 13.75
C ALA A 170 -10.85 -0.54 13.66
N GLU A 171 -11.53 0.58 13.93
CA GLU A 171 -12.99 0.67 13.79
C GLU A 171 -13.44 0.53 12.32
N LYS A 172 -12.70 1.08 11.37
CA LYS A 172 -13.00 0.87 9.94
C LYS A 172 -12.85 -0.59 9.54
N ILE A 173 -11.82 -1.28 10.04
CA ILE A 173 -11.62 -2.72 9.79
C ILE A 173 -12.78 -3.52 10.38
N LYS A 174 -13.13 -3.32 11.66
CA LYS A 174 -14.27 -3.99 12.32
C LYS A 174 -15.57 -3.82 11.55
N LYS A 175 -15.81 -2.61 11.01
CA LYS A 175 -17.01 -2.33 10.21
C LYS A 175 -17.00 -3.04 8.86
N ALA A 176 -15.85 -3.11 8.20
CA ALA A 176 -15.71 -3.71 6.87
C ALA A 176 -15.61 -5.23 6.91
N VAL A 177 -15.01 -5.79 7.96
CA VAL A 177 -14.78 -7.22 8.17
C VAL A 177 -15.21 -7.62 9.59
N PRO A 178 -16.52 -7.75 9.85
CA PRO A 178 -17.07 -8.00 11.21
C PRO A 178 -16.57 -9.29 11.86
N ASP A 179 -16.16 -10.28 11.06
CA ASP A 179 -15.67 -11.57 11.53
C ASP A 179 -14.21 -11.51 12.03
N CYS A 180 -13.50 -10.39 11.80
CA CYS A 180 -12.14 -10.19 12.26
C CYS A 180 -12.13 -9.43 13.59
N VAL A 181 -11.58 -10.04 14.64
CA VAL A 181 -11.37 -9.34 15.92
C VAL A 181 -10.19 -8.38 15.79
N VAL A 182 -10.38 -7.11 16.18
CA VAL A 182 -9.29 -6.12 16.11
C VAL A 182 -9.11 -5.46 17.48
N ASN A 183 -7.91 -5.57 18.03
CA ASN A 183 -7.51 -4.98 19.29
C ASN A 183 -6.39 -3.96 19.08
N VAL A 184 -6.37 -2.88 19.88
CA VAL A 184 -5.33 -1.86 19.84
C VAL A 184 -4.81 -1.61 21.24
N TYR A 185 -3.50 -1.62 21.41
CA TYR A 185 -2.79 -1.40 22.67
C TYR A 185 -1.64 -0.42 22.50
N ASP A 186 -1.22 0.17 23.61
CA ASP A 186 -0.01 0.96 23.67
C ASP A 186 1.23 0.06 23.51
N ILE A 187 2.16 0.44 22.65
CA ILE A 187 3.40 -0.30 22.41
C ILE A 187 4.33 -0.31 23.65
N ASP A 188 4.13 0.64 24.56
CA ASP A 188 4.89 0.72 25.82
C ASP A 188 4.37 -0.27 26.87
N ASP A 189 3.19 -0.90 26.68
CA ASP A 189 2.73 -2.04 27.47
C ASP A 189 3.44 -3.32 27.03
N THR A 190 4.66 -3.48 27.49
CA THR A 190 5.53 -4.61 27.12
C THR A 190 5.03 -5.96 27.64
N ALA A 191 4.29 -5.97 28.76
CA ALA A 191 3.69 -7.17 29.31
C ALA A 191 2.58 -7.67 28.39
N LYS A 192 1.67 -6.79 27.98
CA LYS A 192 0.59 -7.13 27.05
C LYS A 192 1.14 -7.50 25.66
N MET A 193 2.16 -6.80 25.19
CA MET A 193 2.83 -7.11 23.93
C MET A 193 3.43 -8.51 23.93
N THR A 194 4.08 -8.91 25.03
CA THR A 194 4.64 -10.25 25.19
C THR A 194 3.55 -11.33 25.12
N GLU A 195 2.45 -11.15 25.87
CA GLU A 195 1.29 -12.05 25.87
C GLU A 195 0.73 -12.22 24.45
N GLU A 196 0.49 -11.11 23.76
CA GLU A 196 -0.11 -11.11 22.43
C GLU A 196 0.80 -11.76 21.37
N ILE A 197 2.12 -11.49 21.42
CA ILE A 197 3.08 -12.13 20.51
C ILE A 197 3.14 -13.63 20.74
N GLN A 198 3.16 -14.08 22.03
CA GLN A 198 3.21 -15.51 22.36
C GLN A 198 1.97 -16.28 21.90
N SER A 199 0.82 -15.61 21.84
CA SER A 199 -0.45 -16.21 21.40
C SER A 199 -0.71 -16.04 19.90
N SER A 200 0.14 -15.33 19.17
CA SER A 200 -0.02 -15.06 17.74
C SER A 200 0.64 -16.12 16.86
N ASP A 201 0.01 -16.37 15.72
CA ASP A 201 0.60 -17.18 14.66
C ASP A 201 1.71 -16.40 13.90
N ILE A 202 1.55 -15.07 13.81
CA ILE A 202 2.44 -14.19 13.05
C ILE A 202 2.69 -12.90 13.86
N PHE A 203 3.94 -12.45 13.88
CA PHE A 203 4.32 -11.12 14.35
C PHE A 203 4.91 -10.30 13.20
N ALA A 204 4.38 -9.11 12.96
CA ALA A 204 4.87 -8.19 11.95
C ALA A 204 5.37 -6.88 12.59
N ASN A 205 6.66 -6.60 12.47
CA ASN A 205 7.20 -5.30 12.83
C ASN A 205 7.11 -4.35 11.64
N ALA A 206 6.15 -3.44 11.67
CA ALA A 206 5.94 -2.40 10.67
C ALA A 206 6.29 -0.99 11.22
N THR A 207 7.15 -0.94 12.23
CA THR A 207 7.75 0.30 12.77
C THR A 207 9.07 0.60 12.06
N ILE A 208 9.65 1.75 12.37
CA ILE A 208 11.01 2.10 11.92
C ILE A 208 12.11 1.45 12.77
N VAL A 209 11.74 0.78 13.87
CA VAL A 209 12.71 0.16 14.80
C VAL A 209 13.40 -1.01 14.11
N GLY A 210 14.73 -0.97 14.09
CA GLY A 210 15.55 -1.96 13.42
C GLY A 210 15.88 -1.65 11.95
N MET A 211 15.32 -0.60 11.37
CA MET A 211 15.77 -0.10 10.07
C MET A 211 17.15 0.55 10.22
N LYS A 212 18.06 0.23 9.31
CA LYS A 212 19.34 0.95 9.23
C LYS A 212 19.11 2.34 8.70
N PRO A 213 19.82 3.36 9.22
CA PRO A 213 19.76 4.72 8.70
C PRO A 213 20.26 4.81 7.26
#